data_57eb962fc6dd5bf55cfa007ce98db3d9
#
_entry.id   57eb962fc6dd5bf55cfa007ce98db3d9
#
_cell.length_a   1.000
_cell.length_b   1.000
_cell.length_c   1.000
_cell.angle_alpha   90.00
_cell.angle_beta   90.00
_cell.angle_gamma   90.00
#
_symmetry.space_group_name_H-M   'P 1'
#
loop_
_entity.id
_entity.type
_entity.pdbx_description
1 polymer ?
#
loop_
_entity_poly.entity_id
_entity_poly.type
_entity_poly.pdbx_seq_one_letter_code
_entity_poly.pdbx_strand_id
1 'polypeptide(L)'
;IHQMVLQEIEKYQKKYNFKPVYFTKVEYKINVNVSKISKILRQDVSWRFQIIGQQEYNIYDLRLDELKLEIHQPEILNEYSEILFELINYRWIQQLEKFNSSPRISKKVNGTDREDIKRGNLSRFKTYLDIENPNRECFISGKKIEDDLSIDHVLPWSYLFSDDIWNLVYVKKNLNSSKSNKIPNESMIKKLELRNIRLLDKMKKSGINDKRVIELETSIKKDYVREFWYGCKG
;
A
#
# COMPACT_ATOMS: atom_id res chain seq x y z
N ILE A 1 6.58 20.94 -7.76
CA ILE A 1 6.39 19.76 -8.63
C ILE A 1 5.23 18.93 -8.13
N HIS A 2 5.25 18.45 -6.88
CA HIS A 2 4.20 17.61 -6.31
C HIS A 2 2.79 18.17 -6.49
N GLN A 3 2.56 19.44 -6.15
CA GLN A 3 1.25 20.09 -6.35
C GLN A 3 0.79 20.12 -7.82
N MET A 4 1.71 20.29 -8.76
CA MET A 4 1.38 20.26 -10.18
C MET A 4 0.91 18.90 -10.65
N VAL A 5 1.55 17.84 -10.14
CA VAL A 5 1.15 16.45 -10.42
C VAL A 5 -0.21 16.14 -9.79
N LEU A 6 -0.43 16.56 -8.53
CA LEU A 6 -1.73 16.38 -7.87
C LEU A 6 -2.87 17.07 -8.61
N GLN A 7 -2.67 18.30 -9.07
CA GLN A 7 -3.66 19.02 -9.88
C GLN A 7 -4.05 18.29 -11.17
N GLU A 8 -3.07 17.67 -11.85
CA GLU A 8 -3.36 16.87 -13.04
C GLU A 8 -4.10 15.58 -12.72
N ILE A 9 -3.78 14.92 -11.58
CA ILE A 9 -4.52 13.77 -11.09
C ILE A 9 -5.97 14.15 -10.78
N GLU A 10 -6.20 15.28 -10.11
CA GLU A 10 -7.55 15.78 -9.80
C GLU A 10 -8.35 16.11 -11.06
N LYS A 11 -7.73 16.74 -12.06
CA LYS A 11 -8.37 17.02 -13.37
C LYS A 11 -8.80 15.72 -14.05
N TYR A 12 -7.92 14.73 -14.06
CA TYR A 12 -8.25 13.42 -14.60
C TYR A 12 -9.42 12.78 -13.84
N GLN A 13 -9.37 12.80 -12.52
CA GLN A 13 -10.40 12.22 -11.67
C GLN A 13 -11.77 12.90 -11.89
N LYS A 14 -11.80 14.25 -12.00
CA LYS A 14 -13.02 14.99 -12.31
C LYS A 14 -13.58 14.64 -13.67
N LYS A 15 -12.72 14.46 -14.68
CA LYS A 15 -13.14 14.16 -16.05
C LYS A 15 -13.70 12.75 -16.22
N TYR A 16 -13.10 11.78 -15.57
CA TYR A 16 -13.42 10.35 -15.78
C TYR A 16 -14.09 9.68 -14.58
N ASN A 17 -14.32 10.43 -13.51
CA ASN A 17 -14.85 9.92 -12.21
C ASN A 17 -14.07 8.71 -11.68
N PHE A 18 -12.77 8.65 -11.95
CA PHE A 18 -11.88 7.53 -11.64
C PHE A 18 -10.48 8.04 -11.35
N LYS A 19 -9.85 7.52 -10.29
CA LYS A 19 -8.46 7.79 -9.95
C LYS A 19 -7.58 6.67 -10.49
N PRO A 20 -6.77 6.89 -11.52
CA PRO A 20 -5.92 5.84 -12.06
C PRO A 20 -4.84 5.51 -11.05
N VAL A 21 -4.51 4.24 -10.98
CA VAL A 21 -3.38 3.78 -10.18
C VAL A 21 -2.06 4.03 -10.93
N TYR A 22 -2.10 3.92 -12.26
CA TYR A 22 -0.97 4.18 -13.15
C TYR A 22 -1.42 5.01 -14.33
N PHE A 23 -0.78 6.14 -14.55
CA PHE A 23 -1.01 6.97 -15.74
C PHE A 23 -0.46 6.35 -17.02
N THR A 24 0.54 5.47 -16.92
CA THR A 24 1.09 4.71 -18.06
C THR A 24 0.10 3.76 -18.72
N LYS A 25 -0.97 3.36 -18.00
CA LYS A 25 -2.00 2.44 -18.50
C LYS A 25 -3.27 3.16 -18.96
N VAL A 26 -3.27 4.49 -19.02
CA VAL A 26 -4.42 5.28 -19.46
C VAL A 26 -4.04 6.19 -20.61
N GLU A 27 -4.90 6.28 -21.61
CA GLU A 27 -4.75 7.22 -22.74
C GLU A 27 -5.09 8.64 -22.30
N TYR A 28 -4.30 9.18 -21.37
CA TYR A 28 -4.47 10.55 -20.91
C TYR A 28 -3.17 11.32 -21.07
N LYS A 29 -3.25 12.38 -21.86
CA LYS A 29 -2.11 13.28 -22.04
C LYS A 29 -1.98 14.19 -20.82
N ILE A 30 -0.98 13.94 -20.00
CA ILE A 30 -0.66 14.79 -18.85
C ILE A 30 -0.13 16.13 -19.35
N ASN A 31 -0.81 17.21 -18.99
CA ASN A 31 -0.42 18.57 -19.37
C ASN A 31 0.26 19.29 -18.21
N VAL A 32 1.50 18.93 -17.93
CA VAL A 32 2.33 19.61 -16.93
C VAL A 32 3.23 20.67 -17.58
N ASN A 33 3.48 21.75 -16.87
CA ASN A 33 4.41 22.77 -17.33
C ASN A 33 5.86 22.30 -17.17
N VAL A 34 6.35 21.64 -18.22
CA VAL A 34 7.70 21.04 -18.26
C VAL A 34 8.79 22.09 -18.02
N SER A 35 8.65 23.29 -18.60
CA SER A 35 9.62 24.38 -18.42
C SER A 35 9.72 24.82 -16.96
N LYS A 36 8.59 24.92 -16.26
CA LYS A 36 8.58 25.26 -14.83
C LYS A 36 9.19 24.16 -13.99
N ILE A 37 8.88 22.90 -14.28
CA ILE A 37 9.48 21.74 -13.58
C ILE A 37 10.99 21.71 -13.81
N SER A 38 11.43 21.85 -15.04
CA SER A 38 12.84 21.90 -15.43
C SER A 38 13.60 23.01 -14.69
N LYS A 39 13.00 24.20 -14.59
CA LYS A 39 13.59 25.32 -13.83
C LYS A 39 13.77 24.97 -12.36
N ILE A 40 12.76 24.38 -11.71
CA ILE A 40 12.83 23.98 -10.29
C ILE A 40 13.90 22.90 -10.10
N LEU A 41 13.93 21.88 -10.96
CA LEU A 41 14.92 20.80 -10.90
C LEU A 41 16.35 21.34 -11.00
N ARG A 42 16.59 22.29 -11.88
CA ARG A 42 17.90 22.93 -12.05
C ARG A 42 18.30 23.77 -10.84
N GLN A 43 17.38 24.58 -10.32
CA GLN A 43 17.67 25.51 -9.23
C GLN A 43 17.88 24.80 -7.88
N ASP A 44 17.11 23.75 -7.59
CA ASP A 44 17.04 23.22 -6.23
C ASP A 44 17.49 21.76 -6.12
N VAL A 45 17.39 20.96 -7.18
CA VAL A 45 17.54 19.53 -7.08
C VAL A 45 18.89 19.05 -7.64
N SER A 46 19.19 19.41 -8.89
CA SER A 46 20.30 18.79 -9.63
C SER A 46 21.66 18.97 -8.96
N TRP A 47 21.97 20.14 -8.42
CA TRP A 47 23.24 20.36 -7.75
C TRP A 47 23.34 19.67 -6.38
N ARG A 48 22.20 19.46 -5.69
CA ARG A 48 22.15 18.84 -4.36
C ARG A 48 22.42 17.35 -4.41
N PHE A 49 22.15 16.68 -5.52
CA PHE A 49 22.43 15.25 -5.65
C PHE A 49 23.92 14.92 -5.55
N GLN A 50 24.80 15.88 -5.79
CA GLN A 50 26.23 15.71 -5.66
C GLN A 50 26.73 15.93 -4.24
N ILE A 51 25.87 16.39 -3.31
CA ILE A 51 26.26 16.68 -1.94
C ILE A 51 25.77 15.56 -1.02
N ILE A 52 26.68 14.83 -0.41
CA ILE A 52 26.41 13.79 0.57
C ILE A 52 27.01 14.21 1.91
N GLY A 53 26.12 14.52 2.86
CA GLY A 53 26.55 15.14 4.12
C GLY A 53 27.06 16.56 3.89
N GLN A 54 28.36 16.78 4.11
CA GLN A 54 29.03 18.07 3.87
C GLN A 54 30.06 18.00 2.72
N GLN A 55 30.12 16.86 2.03
CA GLN A 55 31.09 16.60 0.98
C GLN A 55 30.42 16.63 -0.39
N GLU A 56 31.02 17.35 -1.35
CA GLU A 56 30.61 17.35 -2.74
C GLU A 56 31.34 16.23 -3.50
N TYR A 57 30.57 15.48 -4.29
CA TYR A 57 31.04 14.41 -5.16
C TYR A 57 30.78 14.79 -6.61
N ASN A 58 31.81 14.82 -7.41
CA ASN A 58 31.69 15.17 -8.82
C ASN A 58 31.17 13.96 -9.63
N ILE A 59 29.84 13.77 -9.59
CA ILE A 59 29.15 12.66 -10.30
C ILE A 59 28.81 13.07 -11.72
N TYR A 60 28.51 14.35 -11.95
CA TYR A 60 28.17 14.90 -13.25
C TYR A 60 28.48 16.40 -13.34
N ASP A 61 28.70 16.88 -14.53
CA ASP A 61 28.77 18.31 -14.84
C ASP A 61 27.39 18.85 -15.13
N LEU A 62 27.00 19.88 -14.41
CA LEU A 62 25.69 20.55 -14.57
C LEU A 62 25.88 21.87 -15.33
N ARG A 63 25.55 21.86 -16.62
CA ARG A 63 25.53 23.06 -17.46
C ARG A 63 24.13 23.62 -17.52
N LEU A 64 23.84 24.57 -16.64
CA LEU A 64 22.51 25.16 -16.47
C LEU A 64 22.03 25.96 -17.67
N ASP A 65 22.94 26.60 -18.37
CA ASP A 65 22.71 27.40 -19.59
C ASP A 65 22.34 26.53 -20.80
N GLU A 66 22.97 25.37 -20.94
CA GLU A 66 22.75 24.45 -22.06
C GLU A 66 21.64 23.42 -21.80
N LEU A 67 21.05 23.36 -20.60
CA LEU A 67 20.12 22.30 -20.20
C LEU A 67 20.75 20.90 -20.30
N LYS A 68 22.05 20.80 -20.13
CA LYS A 68 22.82 19.58 -20.30
C LYS A 68 23.35 19.09 -18.96
N LEU A 69 23.25 17.81 -18.77
CA LEU A 69 23.86 17.10 -17.66
C LEU A 69 24.77 16.02 -18.25
N GLU A 70 26.04 16.11 -17.95
CA GLU A 70 27.07 15.19 -18.45
C GLU A 70 27.56 14.31 -17.31
N ILE A 71 27.16 13.03 -17.33
CA ILE A 71 27.44 12.08 -16.26
C ILE A 71 28.88 11.57 -16.44
N HIS A 72 29.64 11.59 -15.36
CA HIS A 72 30.97 11.02 -15.33
C HIS A 72 30.91 9.50 -15.19
N GLN A 73 31.75 8.79 -15.92
CA GLN A 73 31.87 7.34 -15.89
C GLN A 73 30.53 6.58 -16.04
N PRO A 74 29.75 6.86 -17.09
CA PRO A 74 28.45 6.23 -17.28
C PRO A 74 28.54 4.71 -17.42
N GLU A 75 29.67 4.18 -17.89
CA GLU A 75 29.94 2.74 -18.03
C GLU A 75 29.92 2.05 -16.66
N ILE A 76 30.53 2.66 -15.64
CA ILE A 76 30.55 2.15 -14.27
C ILE A 76 29.14 2.16 -13.69
N LEU A 77 28.40 3.25 -13.87
CA LEU A 77 27.02 3.33 -13.40
C LEU A 77 26.13 2.29 -14.09
N ASN A 78 26.35 2.01 -15.36
CA ASN A 78 25.63 0.98 -16.10
C ASN A 78 25.99 -0.44 -15.61
N GLU A 79 27.27 -0.72 -15.39
CA GLU A 79 27.75 -2.01 -14.86
C GLU A 79 27.11 -2.35 -13.52
N TYR A 80 27.01 -1.38 -12.62
CA TYR A 80 26.41 -1.56 -11.28
C TYR A 80 24.93 -1.18 -11.20
N SER A 81 24.26 -0.94 -12.32
CA SER A 81 22.89 -0.40 -12.35
C SER A 81 21.89 -1.23 -11.56
N GLU A 82 21.91 -2.56 -11.68
CA GLU A 82 20.99 -3.44 -10.94
C GLU A 82 21.16 -3.30 -9.43
N ILE A 83 22.39 -3.33 -8.93
CA ILE A 83 22.68 -3.16 -7.50
C ILE A 83 22.30 -1.76 -7.03
N LEU A 84 22.56 -0.73 -7.83
CA LEU A 84 22.21 0.64 -7.50
C LEU A 84 20.69 0.83 -7.44
N PHE A 85 19.92 0.24 -8.37
CA PHE A 85 18.45 0.29 -8.33
C PHE A 85 17.90 -0.42 -7.10
N GLU A 86 18.42 -1.58 -6.71
CA GLU A 86 18.03 -2.27 -5.50
C GLU A 86 18.31 -1.43 -4.23
N LEU A 87 19.47 -0.78 -4.15
CA LEU A 87 19.81 0.12 -3.05
C LEU A 87 18.91 1.36 -3.00
N ILE A 88 18.60 1.96 -4.15
CA ILE A 88 17.67 3.09 -4.26
C ILE A 88 16.28 2.67 -3.79
N ASN A 89 15.76 1.55 -4.28
CA ASN A 89 14.48 1.01 -3.89
C ASN A 89 14.43 0.72 -2.37
N TYR A 90 15.47 0.11 -1.82
CA TYR A 90 15.57 -0.14 -0.38
C TYR A 90 15.52 1.16 0.43
N ARG A 91 16.30 2.17 0.05
CA ARG A 91 16.30 3.49 0.72
C ARG A 91 14.97 4.23 0.56
N TRP A 92 14.36 4.13 -0.61
CA TRP A 92 13.04 4.70 -0.86
C TRP A 92 11.97 4.07 0.02
N ILE A 93 11.97 2.74 0.15
CA ILE A 93 11.10 2.00 1.05
C ILE A 93 11.27 2.47 2.50
N GLN A 94 12.51 2.57 2.98
CA GLN A 94 12.80 3.06 4.34
C GLN A 94 12.26 4.47 4.57
N GLN A 95 12.35 5.36 3.59
CA GLN A 95 11.79 6.71 3.71
C GLN A 95 10.26 6.69 3.71
N LEU A 96 9.65 5.91 2.83
CA LEU A 96 8.19 5.79 2.79
C LEU A 96 7.63 5.20 4.09
N GLU A 97 8.31 4.24 4.71
CA GLU A 97 7.93 3.66 5.99
C GLU A 97 7.97 4.67 7.14
N LYS A 98 8.85 5.66 7.08
CA LYS A 98 8.89 6.75 8.08
C LYS A 98 7.70 7.71 7.99
N PHE A 99 7.19 7.92 6.77
CA PHE A 99 6.12 8.90 6.50
C PHE A 99 4.72 8.30 6.42
N ASN A 100 4.63 6.98 6.28
CA ASN A 100 3.36 6.31 6.05
C ASN A 100 3.18 5.16 7.03
N SER A 101 2.08 5.17 7.76
CA SER A 101 1.62 3.99 8.51
C SER A 101 1.10 2.87 7.58
N SER A 102 1.60 2.82 6.34
CA SER A 102 1.14 1.88 5.33
C SER A 102 1.92 0.57 5.41
N PRO A 103 1.25 -0.58 5.53
CA PRO A 103 1.95 -1.86 5.60
C PRO A 103 2.54 -2.24 4.24
N ARG A 104 3.65 -2.98 4.31
CA ARG A 104 4.28 -3.64 3.16
C ARG A 104 4.61 -2.70 1.99
N ILE A 105 5.18 -1.55 2.31
CA ILE A 105 5.61 -0.56 1.32
C ILE A 105 6.57 -1.18 0.30
N SER A 106 7.46 -2.11 0.73
CA SER A 106 8.35 -2.85 -0.16
C SER A 106 7.60 -3.54 -1.31
N LYS A 107 6.48 -4.22 -1.02
CA LYS A 107 5.66 -4.85 -2.06
C LYS A 107 4.96 -3.85 -2.97
N LYS A 108 4.67 -2.64 -2.48
CA LYS A 108 4.04 -1.58 -3.26
C LYS A 108 5.02 -0.87 -4.19
N VAL A 109 6.28 -0.75 -3.77
CA VAL A 109 7.36 -0.11 -4.54
C VAL A 109 7.91 -1.06 -5.59
N ASN A 110 8.23 -2.31 -5.20
CA ASN A 110 8.76 -3.32 -6.11
C ASN A 110 7.69 -3.94 -7.04
N GLY A 111 6.43 -3.81 -6.69
CA GLY A 111 5.29 -4.35 -7.44
C GLY A 111 4.79 -3.44 -8.54
N THR A 112 5.68 -2.81 -9.32
CA THR A 112 5.28 -2.11 -10.55
C THR A 112 4.65 -3.05 -11.57
N ASP A 113 4.99 -4.33 -11.53
CA ASP A 113 4.31 -5.40 -12.27
C ASP A 113 3.35 -6.14 -11.33
N ARG A 114 2.16 -5.57 -11.16
CA ARG A 114 1.08 -6.10 -10.30
C ARG A 114 0.59 -7.49 -10.70
N GLU A 115 0.99 -8.01 -11.81
CA GLU A 115 0.66 -9.37 -12.25
C GLU A 115 1.22 -10.44 -11.32
N ASP A 116 2.30 -10.14 -10.58
CA ASP A 116 2.94 -11.08 -9.65
C ASP A 116 2.34 -11.08 -8.23
N ILE A 117 1.53 -10.08 -7.85
CA ILE A 117 0.92 -10.04 -6.53
C ILE A 117 -0.47 -10.69 -6.59
N LYS A 118 -0.49 -12.03 -6.58
CA LYS A 118 -1.74 -12.79 -6.54
C LYS A 118 -2.26 -12.89 -5.10
N ARG A 119 -3.60 -12.78 -4.96
CA ARG A 119 -4.27 -13.09 -3.70
C ARG A 119 -4.05 -14.55 -3.33
N GLY A 120 -3.66 -14.80 -2.09
CA GLY A 120 -3.53 -16.16 -1.58
C GLY A 120 -4.89 -16.85 -1.42
N ASN A 121 -4.86 -18.18 -1.30
CA ASN A 121 -6.06 -18.93 -0.91
C ASN A 121 -6.36 -18.66 0.57
N LEU A 122 -7.52 -18.10 0.84
CA LEU A 122 -7.96 -17.72 2.19
C LEU A 122 -8.51 -18.91 3.00
N SER A 123 -8.69 -20.08 2.39
CA SER A 123 -9.23 -21.27 3.08
C SER A 123 -8.41 -21.67 4.30
N ARG A 124 -7.11 -21.40 4.32
CA ARG A 124 -6.20 -21.64 5.45
C ARG A 124 -6.60 -20.89 6.74
N PHE A 125 -7.44 -19.88 6.64
CA PHE A 125 -7.91 -19.09 7.79
C PHE A 125 -9.23 -19.60 8.37
N LYS A 126 -9.92 -20.54 7.71
CA LYS A 126 -11.22 -21.04 8.15
C LYS A 126 -11.20 -21.56 9.59
N THR A 127 -10.20 -22.33 9.96
CA THR A 127 -10.08 -22.90 11.30
C THR A 127 -10.14 -21.82 12.39
N TYR A 128 -9.45 -20.70 12.19
CA TYR A 128 -9.46 -19.59 13.14
C TYR A 128 -10.80 -18.84 13.13
N LEU A 129 -11.36 -18.61 11.95
CA LEU A 129 -12.64 -17.93 11.82
C LEU A 129 -13.81 -18.75 12.35
N ASP A 130 -13.78 -20.09 12.23
CA ASP A 130 -14.79 -20.99 12.79
C ASP A 130 -14.73 -21.01 14.34
N ILE A 131 -13.57 -20.82 14.95
CA ILE A 131 -13.41 -20.68 16.41
C ILE A 131 -14.10 -19.39 16.91
N GLU A 132 -13.91 -18.29 16.21
CA GLU A 132 -14.53 -17.01 16.58
C GLU A 132 -16.03 -17.01 16.28
N ASN A 133 -16.41 -17.52 15.12
CA ASN A 133 -17.75 -17.44 14.56
C ASN A 133 -18.25 -18.83 14.12
N PRO A 134 -18.55 -19.75 15.07
CA PRO A 134 -18.97 -21.13 14.77
C PRO A 134 -20.31 -21.18 14.03
N ASN A 135 -21.16 -20.19 14.23
CA ASN A 135 -22.45 -20.08 13.52
C ASN A 135 -22.32 -19.55 12.10
N ARG A 136 -21.11 -19.13 11.68
CA ARG A 136 -20.83 -18.52 10.37
C ARG A 136 -21.77 -17.36 10.05
N GLU A 137 -21.90 -16.43 10.97
CA GLU A 137 -22.67 -15.20 10.76
C GLU A 137 -21.91 -14.23 9.84
N CYS A 138 -22.64 -13.62 8.93
CA CYS A 138 -22.07 -12.63 8.03
C CYS A 138 -21.65 -11.37 8.78
N PHE A 139 -20.41 -10.97 8.68
CA PHE A 139 -19.88 -9.77 9.32
C PHE A 139 -20.64 -8.50 8.94
N ILE A 140 -21.11 -8.39 7.69
CA ILE A 140 -21.83 -7.22 7.21
C ILE A 140 -23.28 -7.19 7.71
N SER A 141 -24.02 -8.28 7.50
CA SER A 141 -25.46 -8.32 7.77
C SER A 141 -25.85 -8.87 9.14
N GLY A 142 -24.93 -9.55 9.85
CA GLY A 142 -25.20 -10.25 11.10
C GLY A 142 -26.07 -11.52 10.95
N LYS A 143 -26.48 -11.88 9.72
CA LYS A 143 -27.31 -13.07 9.48
C LYS A 143 -26.45 -14.30 9.28
N LYS A 144 -26.95 -15.46 9.70
CA LYS A 144 -26.31 -16.75 9.42
C LYS A 144 -26.16 -16.96 7.92
N ILE A 145 -25.00 -17.47 7.52
CA ILE A 145 -24.69 -17.82 6.14
C ILE A 145 -24.94 -19.32 5.98
N GLU A 146 -25.98 -19.69 5.27
CA GLU A 146 -26.28 -21.09 5.00
C GLU A 146 -25.56 -21.55 3.73
N ASP A 147 -25.60 -20.71 2.69
CA ASP A 147 -24.95 -20.94 1.41
C ASP A 147 -24.04 -19.76 1.04
N ASP A 148 -23.11 -19.98 0.11
CA ASP A 148 -22.24 -18.92 -0.44
C ASP A 148 -21.33 -18.23 0.59
N LEU A 149 -20.79 -19.02 1.53
CA LEU A 149 -19.78 -18.53 2.49
C LEU A 149 -18.52 -18.09 1.77
N SER A 150 -18.09 -16.86 2.04
CA SER A 150 -16.84 -16.30 1.55
C SER A 150 -16.02 -15.71 2.71
N ILE A 151 -14.72 -15.70 2.56
CA ILE A 151 -13.81 -14.93 3.43
C ILE A 151 -13.45 -13.66 2.68
N ASP A 152 -13.55 -12.53 3.35
CA ASP A 152 -13.23 -11.22 2.76
C ASP A 152 -12.38 -10.38 3.71
N HIS A 153 -11.68 -9.42 3.11
CA HIS A 153 -10.92 -8.40 3.80
C HIS A 153 -11.83 -7.22 4.16
N VAL A 154 -11.86 -6.80 5.42
CA VAL A 154 -12.64 -5.62 5.84
C VAL A 154 -12.01 -4.35 5.28
N LEU A 155 -10.72 -4.14 5.51
CA LEU A 155 -9.94 -3.12 4.82
C LEU A 155 -9.53 -3.64 3.44
N PRO A 156 -9.55 -2.79 2.38
CA PRO A 156 -9.26 -3.23 1.03
C PRO A 156 -7.91 -3.96 0.88
N TRP A 157 -7.93 -5.14 0.28
CA TRP A 157 -6.70 -5.87 -0.02
C TRP A 157 -5.76 -5.08 -0.92
N SER A 158 -6.31 -4.29 -1.86
CA SER A 158 -5.53 -3.40 -2.75
C SER A 158 -4.74 -2.32 -2.00
N TYR A 159 -5.07 -2.06 -0.74
CA TYR A 159 -4.31 -1.17 0.13
C TYR A 159 -3.28 -1.93 0.96
N LEU A 160 -3.66 -3.08 1.52
CA LEU A 160 -2.81 -3.84 2.45
C LEU A 160 -1.80 -4.75 1.73
N PHE A 161 -2.16 -5.33 0.58
CA PHE A 161 -1.42 -6.38 -0.14
C PHE A 161 -1.03 -7.56 0.76
N SER A 162 -1.89 -7.91 1.71
CA SER A 162 -1.67 -9.01 2.66
C SER A 162 -2.97 -9.69 3.06
N ASP A 163 -2.82 -10.96 3.43
CA ASP A 163 -3.89 -11.80 3.96
C ASP A 163 -3.62 -12.00 5.45
N ASP A 164 -3.97 -11.01 6.26
CA ASP A 164 -3.76 -11.01 7.70
C ASP A 164 -5.05 -11.36 8.45
N ILE A 165 -4.96 -12.27 9.44
CA ILE A 165 -6.13 -12.78 10.16
C ILE A 165 -6.96 -11.67 10.84
N TRP A 166 -6.31 -10.60 11.28
CA TRP A 166 -6.97 -9.48 11.93
C TRP A 166 -7.90 -8.69 10.98
N ASN A 167 -7.74 -8.84 9.66
CA ASN A 167 -8.54 -8.14 8.63
C ASN A 167 -9.55 -9.06 7.91
N LEU A 168 -9.56 -10.37 8.21
CA LEU A 168 -10.38 -11.36 7.51
C LEU A 168 -11.64 -11.72 8.29
N VAL A 169 -12.78 -11.75 7.60
CA VAL A 169 -14.09 -12.06 8.19
C VAL A 169 -14.93 -12.95 7.29
N TYR A 170 -15.93 -13.62 7.84
CA TYR A 170 -16.95 -14.30 7.04
C TYR A 170 -17.97 -13.32 6.50
N VAL A 171 -18.26 -13.43 5.22
CA VAL A 171 -19.29 -12.66 4.51
C VAL A 171 -20.06 -13.53 3.54
N LYS A 172 -21.30 -13.15 3.24
CA LYS A 172 -22.05 -13.76 2.14
C LYS A 172 -21.50 -13.27 0.82
N LYS A 173 -21.28 -14.16 -0.15
CA LYS A 173 -20.58 -13.89 -1.42
C LYS A 173 -21.16 -12.72 -2.22
N ASN A 174 -22.48 -12.59 -2.28
CA ASN A 174 -23.14 -11.48 -2.97
C ASN A 174 -22.82 -10.11 -2.31
N LEU A 175 -22.74 -10.05 -0.97
CA LEU A 175 -22.38 -8.82 -0.25
C LEU A 175 -20.92 -8.47 -0.42
N ASN A 176 -20.04 -9.48 -0.53
CA ASN A 176 -18.64 -9.28 -0.84
C ASN A 176 -18.48 -8.62 -2.22
N SER A 177 -19.15 -9.14 -3.25
CA SER A 177 -19.11 -8.56 -4.60
C SER A 177 -19.60 -7.11 -4.64
N SER A 178 -20.64 -6.79 -3.87
CA SER A 178 -21.20 -5.42 -3.78
C SER A 178 -20.32 -4.45 -3.02
N LYS A 179 -19.52 -4.94 -2.05
CA LYS A 179 -18.60 -4.12 -1.27
C LYS A 179 -17.43 -3.63 -2.14
N SER A 180 -16.90 -4.48 -3.03
CA SER A 180 -15.72 -4.17 -3.85
C SER A 180 -14.58 -3.58 -2.99
N ASN A 181 -13.86 -2.57 -3.48
CA ASN A 181 -12.77 -1.89 -2.77
C ASN A 181 -13.25 -0.66 -1.94
N LYS A 182 -14.52 -0.64 -1.51
CA LYS A 182 -15.04 0.46 -0.69
C LYS A 182 -14.36 0.48 0.68
N ILE A 183 -14.03 1.68 1.13
CA ILE A 183 -13.49 1.91 2.47
C ILE A 183 -14.62 1.68 3.48
N PRO A 184 -14.42 0.85 4.53
CA PRO A 184 -15.43 0.60 5.54
C PRO A 184 -15.73 1.86 6.35
N ASN A 185 -16.97 1.98 6.85
CA ASN A 185 -17.34 3.04 7.76
C ASN A 185 -16.83 2.75 9.18
N GLU A 186 -16.90 3.75 10.06
CA GLU A 186 -16.40 3.64 11.43
C GLU A 186 -17.09 2.54 12.25
N SER A 187 -18.37 2.28 12.04
CA SER A 187 -19.08 1.22 12.76
C SER A 187 -18.54 -0.17 12.41
N MET A 188 -18.16 -0.40 11.14
CA MET A 188 -17.52 -1.64 10.70
C MET A 188 -16.12 -1.78 11.31
N ILE A 189 -15.39 -0.68 11.46
CA ILE A 189 -14.07 -0.67 12.09
C ILE A 189 -14.17 -1.05 13.57
N LYS A 190 -15.04 -0.41 14.33
CA LYS A 190 -15.32 -0.77 15.73
C LYS A 190 -15.73 -2.25 15.88
N LYS A 191 -16.57 -2.73 14.98
CA LYS A 191 -16.99 -4.14 14.97
C LYS A 191 -15.80 -5.07 14.71
N LEU A 192 -14.86 -4.70 13.82
CA LEU A 192 -13.67 -5.47 13.54
C LEU A 192 -12.70 -5.48 14.74
N GLU A 193 -12.49 -4.35 15.39
CA GLU A 193 -11.67 -4.24 16.61
C GLU A 193 -12.19 -5.18 17.70
N LEU A 194 -13.48 -5.12 18.01
CA LEU A 194 -14.12 -5.99 19.02
C LEU A 194 -14.04 -7.46 18.62
N ARG A 195 -14.21 -7.77 17.33
CA ARG A 195 -14.06 -9.13 16.82
C ARG A 195 -12.64 -9.64 17.01
N ASN A 196 -11.63 -8.83 16.76
CA ASN A 196 -10.23 -9.22 16.91
C ASN A 196 -9.88 -9.56 18.36
N ILE A 197 -10.39 -8.80 19.32
CA ILE A 197 -10.22 -9.09 20.75
C ILE A 197 -10.88 -10.45 21.10
N ARG A 198 -12.11 -10.70 20.63
CA ARG A 198 -12.81 -11.99 20.86
C ARG A 198 -12.07 -13.16 20.20
N LEU A 199 -11.59 -12.99 18.98
CA LEU A 199 -10.83 -14.03 18.27
C LEU A 199 -9.56 -14.39 19.04
N LEU A 200 -8.80 -13.40 19.50
CA LEU A 200 -7.59 -13.64 20.28
C LEU A 200 -7.87 -14.41 21.57
N ASP A 201 -8.89 -14.00 22.33
CA ASP A 201 -9.29 -14.68 23.57
C ASP A 201 -9.68 -16.14 23.30
N LYS A 202 -10.48 -16.39 22.27
CA LYS A 202 -10.90 -17.76 21.90
C LYS A 202 -9.75 -18.61 21.40
N MET A 203 -8.83 -18.06 20.60
CA MET A 203 -7.63 -18.78 20.14
C MET A 203 -6.77 -19.22 21.33
N LYS A 204 -6.53 -18.33 22.29
CA LYS A 204 -5.77 -18.64 23.50
C LYS A 204 -6.46 -19.71 24.36
N LYS A 205 -7.78 -19.61 24.57
CA LYS A 205 -8.56 -20.60 25.29
C LYS A 205 -8.58 -21.97 24.62
N SER A 206 -8.46 -22.00 23.29
CA SER A 206 -8.35 -23.25 22.52
C SER A 206 -6.93 -23.80 22.45
N GLY A 207 -5.97 -23.22 23.17
CA GLY A 207 -4.57 -23.67 23.21
C GLY A 207 -3.79 -23.39 21.92
N ILE A 208 -4.29 -22.54 21.02
CA ILE A 208 -3.56 -22.16 19.80
C ILE A 208 -2.45 -21.20 20.18
N ASN A 209 -1.23 -21.57 19.80
CA ASN A 209 -0.03 -20.74 20.03
C ASN A 209 0.85 -20.77 18.78
N ASP A 210 0.40 -20.12 17.73
CA ASP A 210 1.10 -20.02 16.46
C ASP A 210 1.34 -18.58 16.02
N LYS A 211 1.94 -18.41 14.85
CA LYS A 211 2.25 -17.08 14.29
C LYS A 211 1.01 -16.17 14.11
N ARG A 212 -0.20 -16.74 14.04
CA ARG A 212 -1.44 -15.97 13.88
C ARG A 212 -1.87 -15.33 15.18
N VAL A 213 -1.58 -15.96 16.30
CA VAL A 213 -1.78 -15.35 17.62
C VAL A 213 -0.88 -14.13 17.77
N ILE A 214 0.42 -14.28 17.45
CA ILE A 214 1.39 -13.16 17.52
C ILE A 214 0.99 -12.03 16.56
N GLU A 215 0.55 -12.37 15.36
CA GLU A 215 0.06 -11.41 14.37
C GLU A 215 -1.13 -10.61 14.91
N LEU A 216 -2.11 -11.30 15.49
CA LEU A 216 -3.32 -10.71 16.03
C LEU A 216 -3.04 -9.86 17.28
N GLU A 217 -2.20 -10.34 18.21
CA GLU A 217 -1.74 -9.57 19.37
C GLU A 217 -1.03 -8.28 18.95
N THR A 218 -0.15 -8.38 17.97
CA THR A 218 0.58 -7.23 17.43
C THR A 218 -0.38 -6.22 16.81
N SER A 219 -1.38 -6.70 16.04
CA SER A 219 -2.36 -5.83 15.39
C SER A 219 -3.22 -5.08 16.41
N ILE A 220 -3.60 -5.73 17.50
CA ILE A 220 -4.37 -5.11 18.59
C ILE A 220 -3.50 -4.10 19.34
N LYS A 221 -2.28 -4.51 19.75
CA LYS A 221 -1.36 -3.64 20.49
C LYS A 221 -0.96 -2.37 19.75
N LYS A 222 -0.83 -2.46 18.42
CA LYS A 222 -0.43 -1.34 17.55
C LYS A 222 -1.61 -0.66 16.85
N ASP A 223 -2.84 -1.03 17.19
CA ASP A 223 -4.06 -0.48 16.60
C ASP A 223 -4.09 -0.49 15.05
N TYR A 224 -3.59 -1.58 14.44
CA TYR A 224 -3.48 -1.68 12.98
C TYR A 224 -4.79 -1.46 12.24
N VAL A 225 -5.92 -1.89 12.82
CA VAL A 225 -7.23 -1.72 12.19
C VAL A 225 -7.52 -0.23 11.95
N ARG A 226 -7.30 0.59 12.95
CA ARG A 226 -7.59 2.03 12.89
C ARG A 226 -6.54 2.81 12.13
N GLU A 227 -5.27 2.52 12.39
CA GLU A 227 -4.14 3.14 11.69
C GLU A 227 -4.22 2.93 10.17
N PHE A 228 -4.45 1.69 9.74
CA PHE A 228 -4.57 1.41 8.31
C PHE A 228 -5.88 1.89 7.70
N TRP A 229 -6.95 1.97 8.48
CA TRP A 229 -8.19 2.59 8.02
C TRP A 229 -8.01 4.08 7.75
N TYR A 230 -7.32 4.81 8.61
CA TYR A 230 -6.97 6.20 8.35
C TYR A 230 -6.09 6.33 7.10
N GLY A 231 -5.10 5.48 6.96
CA GLY A 231 -4.27 5.45 5.77
C GLY A 231 -5.01 5.11 4.47
N CYS A 232 -6.12 4.35 4.54
CA CYS A 232 -6.99 4.11 3.37
C CYS A 232 -7.78 5.34 2.93
N LYS A 233 -8.04 6.29 3.82
CA LYS A 233 -8.83 7.49 3.54
C LYS A 233 -8.02 8.55 2.79
N GLY A 234 -6.68 8.51 2.87
CA GLY A 234 -5.74 9.44 2.22
C GLY A 234 -5.37 10.57 3.12
#